data_7396ce472e6c30b2a8eae64bf6222c76
#
_entry.id   7396ce472e6c30b2a8eae64bf6222c76
#
_cell.length_a   1.000
_cell.length_b   1.000
_cell.length_c   1.000
_cell.angle_alpha   90.00
_cell.angle_beta   90.00
_cell.angle_gamma   90.00
#
_symmetry.space_group_name_H-M   'P 1'
#
loop_
_entity.id
_entity.type
_entity.pdbx_description
1 polymer ?
#
loop_
_entity_poly.entity_id
_entity_poly.type
_entity_poly.pdbx_seq_one_letter_code
_entity_poly.pdbx_strand_id
1 'polypeptide(L)'
;AKELYYSPVQQVIHHASAGCGISTGDLIGSGTISGMEKGSFGCMLELSWGGKEKIALSSGKKRDFLNDNDTIILNGIAREAEFSIGFGSCSGRIFK
;
A
#
# COMPACT_ATOMS: atom_id res chain seq x y z
N ALA A 1 -2.08 -9.22 -2.84
CA ALA A 1 -3.01 -9.15 -4.00
C ALA A 1 -4.10 -10.22 -3.96
N LYS A 2 -3.86 -11.36 -3.31
CA LYS A 2 -4.85 -12.46 -3.20
C LYS A 2 -6.17 -12.05 -2.50
N GLU A 3 -6.15 -10.98 -1.73
CA GLU A 3 -7.32 -10.45 -1.02
C GLU A 3 -8.19 -9.54 -1.91
N LEU A 4 -7.76 -9.22 -3.12
CA LEU A 4 -8.55 -8.44 -4.06
C LEU A 4 -9.70 -9.27 -4.62
N TYR A 5 -10.92 -8.74 -4.54
CA TYR A 5 -12.10 -9.37 -5.13
C TYR A 5 -12.12 -9.22 -6.65
N TYR A 6 -11.81 -8.02 -7.16
CA TYR A 6 -11.78 -7.75 -8.58
C TYR A 6 -10.37 -7.92 -9.17
N SER A 7 -10.29 -8.58 -10.32
CA SER A 7 -9.04 -8.69 -11.07
C SER A 7 -8.60 -7.33 -11.63
N PRO A 8 -7.31 -7.14 -11.93
CA PRO A 8 -6.83 -5.90 -12.58
C PRO A 8 -7.57 -5.56 -13.86
N VAL A 9 -7.93 -6.57 -14.67
CA VAL A 9 -8.70 -6.36 -15.90
C VAL A 9 -10.10 -5.80 -15.61
N GLN A 10 -10.79 -6.34 -14.60
CA GLN A 10 -12.10 -5.84 -14.18
C GLN A 10 -12.02 -4.41 -13.66
N GLN A 11 -10.96 -4.05 -12.94
CA GLN A 11 -10.74 -2.68 -12.46
C GLN A 11 -10.55 -1.70 -13.62
N VAL A 12 -9.77 -2.08 -14.64
CA VAL A 12 -9.56 -1.28 -15.86
C VAL A 12 -10.88 -1.09 -16.61
N ILE A 13 -11.65 -2.16 -16.80
CA ILE A 13 -12.96 -2.11 -17.47
C ILE A 13 -13.92 -1.19 -16.71
N HIS A 14 -13.97 -1.31 -15.37
CA HIS A 14 -14.81 -0.46 -14.54
C HIS A 14 -14.43 1.03 -14.67
N HIS A 15 -13.13 1.34 -14.62
CA HIS A 15 -12.63 2.71 -14.78
C HIS A 15 -12.99 3.29 -16.16
N ALA A 16 -12.79 2.52 -17.22
CA ALA A 16 -13.14 2.93 -18.58
C ALA A 16 -14.66 3.11 -18.76
N SER A 17 -15.47 2.23 -18.16
CA SER A 17 -16.95 2.32 -18.24
C SER A 17 -17.53 3.54 -17.55
N ALA A 18 -16.80 4.11 -16.57
CA ALA A 18 -17.17 5.36 -15.92
C ALA A 18 -16.88 6.63 -16.77
N GLY A 19 -16.42 6.45 -17.99
CA GLY A 19 -16.10 7.56 -18.93
C GLY A 19 -14.69 8.12 -18.77
N CYS A 20 -13.84 7.50 -17.93
CA CYS A 20 -12.45 7.89 -17.81
C CYS A 20 -11.63 7.33 -18.97
N GLY A 21 -11.03 8.20 -19.77
CA GLY A 21 -10.12 7.78 -20.83
C GLY A 21 -8.87 7.13 -20.25
N ILE A 22 -8.41 6.07 -20.90
CA ILE A 22 -7.15 5.39 -20.57
C ILE A 22 -6.22 5.50 -21.77
N SER A 23 -4.99 5.92 -21.54
CA SER A 23 -3.97 6.10 -22.58
C SER A 23 -2.79 5.17 -22.34
N THR A 24 -2.05 4.89 -23.40
CA THR A 24 -0.81 4.13 -23.30
C THR A 24 0.18 4.87 -22.38
N GLY A 25 0.72 4.17 -21.37
CA GLY A 25 1.63 4.72 -20.40
C GLY A 25 0.98 5.19 -19.08
N ASP A 26 -0.34 5.11 -18.97
CA ASP A 26 -1.02 5.43 -17.71
C ASP A 26 -0.64 4.43 -16.61
N LEU A 27 -0.40 4.97 -15.43
CA LEU A 27 -0.20 4.19 -14.22
C LEU A 27 -1.52 3.99 -13.50
N ILE A 28 -1.92 2.73 -13.35
CA ILE A 28 -3.19 2.35 -12.71
C ILE A 28 -2.89 1.67 -11.39
N GLY A 29 -3.54 2.12 -10.33
CA GLY A 29 -3.43 1.55 -8.99
C GLY A 29 -4.74 0.96 -8.50
N SER A 30 -4.67 -0.18 -7.82
CA SER A 30 -5.83 -0.80 -7.16
C SER A 30 -6.29 -0.08 -5.89
N GLY A 31 -5.52 0.90 -5.42
CA GLY A 31 -5.61 1.39 -4.05
C GLY A 31 -4.92 0.47 -3.05
N THR A 32 -5.05 0.77 -1.77
CA THR A 32 -4.48 -0.05 -0.69
C THR A 32 -5.16 -1.41 -0.60
N ILE A 33 -4.37 -2.43 -0.33
CA ILE A 33 -4.84 -3.80 -0.14
C ILE A 33 -4.63 -4.18 1.32
N SER A 34 -5.71 -4.51 2.02
CA SER A 34 -5.68 -4.93 3.41
C SER A 34 -6.18 -6.36 3.54
N GLY A 35 -5.53 -7.14 4.41
CA GLY A 35 -6.00 -8.47 4.79
C GLY A 35 -6.85 -8.42 6.05
N MET A 36 -7.20 -9.60 6.58
CA MET A 36 -8.09 -9.72 7.75
C MET A 36 -7.41 -9.36 9.07
N GLU A 37 -6.09 -9.53 9.15
CA GLU A 37 -5.33 -9.31 10.37
C GLU A 37 -4.77 -7.89 10.43
N LYS A 38 -4.69 -7.31 11.62
CA LYS A 38 -4.16 -5.95 11.83
C LYS A 38 -2.75 -5.74 11.21
N GLY A 39 -1.89 -6.76 11.28
CA GLY A 39 -0.56 -6.74 10.68
C GLY A 39 -0.52 -6.77 9.15
N SER A 40 -1.68 -6.99 8.49
CA SER A 40 -1.81 -7.02 7.03
C SER A 40 -2.59 -5.84 6.46
N PHE A 41 -2.87 -4.81 7.25
CA PHE A 41 -3.51 -3.60 6.79
C PHE A 41 -2.59 -2.80 5.87
N GLY A 42 -3.15 -2.25 4.79
CA GLY A 42 -2.41 -1.63 3.71
C GLY A 42 -2.11 -0.14 3.90
N CYS A 43 -2.66 0.52 4.93
CA CYS A 43 -2.41 1.93 5.18
C CYS A 43 -2.40 2.30 6.66
N MET A 44 -1.78 3.44 6.98
CA MET A 44 -1.69 3.92 8.37
C MET A 44 -3.04 4.33 8.94
N LEU A 45 -3.99 4.74 8.10
CA LEU A 45 -5.35 5.08 8.54
C LEU A 45 -6.01 3.87 9.22
N GLU A 46 -5.90 2.69 8.61
CA GLU A 46 -6.44 1.45 9.17
C GLU A 46 -5.63 0.97 10.37
N LEU A 47 -4.29 0.99 10.27
CA LEU A 47 -3.39 0.56 11.35
C LEU A 47 -3.58 1.39 12.62
N SER A 48 -3.85 2.68 12.48
CA SER A 48 -4.02 3.60 13.61
C SER A 48 -5.48 3.83 14.01
N TRP A 49 -6.45 3.13 13.37
CA TRP A 49 -7.88 3.37 13.59
C TRP A 49 -8.24 4.86 13.46
N GLY A 50 -7.81 5.47 12.35
CA GLY A 50 -8.04 6.90 12.12
C GLY A 50 -7.31 7.80 13.13
N GLY A 51 -6.15 7.39 13.61
CA GLY A 51 -5.33 8.13 14.58
C GLY A 51 -5.70 7.88 16.05
N LYS A 52 -6.68 7.01 16.34
CA LYS A 52 -7.08 6.68 17.71
C LYS A 52 -6.09 5.76 18.44
N GLU A 53 -5.39 4.92 17.69
CA GLU A 53 -4.38 4.00 18.19
C GLU A 53 -3.00 4.36 17.67
N LYS A 54 -2.01 4.36 18.56
CA LYS A 54 -0.63 4.64 18.19
C LYS A 54 0.08 3.38 17.70
N ILE A 55 0.72 3.45 16.57
CA ILE A 55 1.58 2.41 16.00
C ILE A 55 2.96 2.53 16.68
N ALA A 56 3.40 1.46 17.34
CA ALA A 56 4.72 1.40 17.93
C ALA A 56 5.78 1.11 16.86
N LEU A 57 6.81 1.93 16.80
CA LEU A 57 7.97 1.74 15.94
C LEU A 57 9.07 0.98 16.67
N SER A 58 9.96 0.31 15.94
CA SER A 58 11.13 -0.38 16.49
C SER A 58 12.09 0.53 17.27
N SER A 59 12.07 1.83 16.97
CA SER A 59 12.82 2.85 17.70
C SER A 59 12.23 3.24 19.06
N GLY A 60 11.12 2.64 19.49
CA GLY A 60 10.37 3.00 20.70
C GLY A 60 9.44 4.22 20.52
N LYS A 61 9.53 4.93 19.41
CA LYS A 61 8.61 6.04 19.10
C LYS A 61 7.25 5.50 18.68
N LYS A 62 6.24 6.35 18.79
CA LYS A 62 4.86 6.02 18.37
C LYS A 62 4.41 6.96 17.26
N ARG A 63 3.61 6.43 16.34
CA ARG A 63 3.00 7.18 15.23
C ARG A 63 1.53 6.80 15.08
N ASP A 64 0.73 7.76 14.69
CA ASP A 64 -0.61 7.56 14.13
C ASP A 64 -0.57 7.78 12.61
N PHE A 65 0.10 8.82 12.18
CA PHE A 65 0.40 9.17 10.80
C PHE A 65 1.87 9.56 10.68
N LEU A 66 2.31 9.81 9.46
CA LEU A 66 3.66 10.28 9.20
C LEU A 66 3.83 11.72 9.70
N ASN A 67 4.97 11.99 10.26
CA ASN A 67 5.38 13.33 10.69
C ASN A 67 6.48 13.87 9.78
N ASP A 68 6.69 15.18 9.85
CA ASP A 68 7.84 15.81 9.24
C ASP A 68 9.14 15.11 9.66
N ASN A 69 10.03 14.92 8.71
CA ASN A 69 11.29 14.20 8.83
C ASN A 69 11.22 12.68 9.01
N ASP A 70 10.02 12.08 8.98
CA ASP A 70 9.91 10.62 8.92
C ASP A 70 10.38 10.12 7.53
N THR A 71 11.01 8.97 7.55
CA THR A 71 11.40 8.24 6.33
C THR A 71 10.55 6.99 6.20
N ILE A 72 9.96 6.80 5.02
CA ILE A 72 9.24 5.59 4.66
C ILE A 72 10.13 4.74 3.78
N ILE A 73 10.13 3.44 4.01
CA ILE A 73 10.78 2.46 3.16
C ILE A 73 9.73 1.42 2.77
N LEU A 74 9.50 1.28 1.47
CA LEU A 74 8.58 0.29 0.91
C LEU A 74 9.38 -0.82 0.26
N ASN A 75 9.10 -2.06 0.63
CA ASN A 75 9.70 -3.25 0.05
C ASN A 75 8.59 -4.17 -0.44
N GLY A 76 8.80 -4.79 -1.60
CA GLY A 76 7.88 -5.76 -2.16
C GLY A 76 8.58 -7.07 -2.48
N ILE A 77 7.91 -8.19 -2.20
CA ILE A 77 8.39 -9.52 -2.52
C ILE A 77 7.22 -10.35 -3.07
N ALA A 78 7.41 -10.96 -4.22
CA ALA A 78 6.54 -12.01 -4.70
C ALA A 78 7.17 -13.37 -4.39
N ARG A 79 6.40 -14.27 -3.76
CA ARG A 79 6.87 -15.61 -3.37
C ARG A 79 5.96 -16.69 -3.91
N GLU A 80 6.60 -17.74 -4.38
CA GLU A 80 6.03 -19.03 -4.69
C GLU A 80 6.81 -20.10 -3.90
N ALA A 81 6.37 -21.36 -3.93
CA ALA A 81 6.96 -22.43 -3.13
C ALA A 81 8.47 -22.61 -3.37
N GLU A 82 8.93 -22.46 -4.60
CA GLU A 82 10.31 -22.74 -5.02
C GLU A 82 11.14 -21.51 -5.35
N PHE A 83 10.54 -20.31 -5.44
CA PHE A 83 11.26 -19.10 -5.77
C PHE A 83 10.65 -17.85 -5.15
N SER A 84 11.47 -16.80 -5.06
CA SER A 84 11.01 -15.47 -4.65
C SER A 84 11.67 -14.39 -5.51
N ILE A 85 10.90 -13.34 -5.79
CA ILE A 85 11.36 -12.17 -6.53
C ILE A 85 11.20 -10.95 -5.64
N GLY A 86 12.29 -10.25 -5.37
CA GLY A 86 12.29 -8.96 -4.69
C GLY A 86 12.18 -7.81 -5.68
N PHE A 87 11.38 -6.79 -5.33
CA PHE A 87 11.22 -5.57 -6.14
C PHE A 87 12.17 -4.44 -5.73
N GLY A 88 13.12 -4.72 -4.83
CA GLY A 88 14.01 -3.71 -4.28
C GLY A 88 13.33 -2.85 -3.22
N SER A 89 14.00 -1.76 -2.85
CA SER A 89 13.49 -0.78 -1.88
C SER A 89 13.11 0.52 -2.57
N CYS A 90 11.94 1.05 -2.21
CA CYS A 90 11.56 2.41 -2.53
C CYS A 90 11.52 3.22 -1.23
N SER A 91 12.30 4.29 -1.12
CA SER A 91 12.36 5.11 0.09
C SER A 91 12.11 6.58 -0.21
N GLY A 92 11.43 7.23 0.72
CA GLY A 92 11.16 8.67 0.66
C GLY A 92 11.14 9.28 2.06
N ARG A 93 11.56 10.53 2.17
CA ARG A 93 11.52 11.31 3.40
C ARG A 93 10.52 12.45 3.27
N ILE A 94 9.74 12.66 4.33
CA ILE A 94 8.82 13.79 4.42
C ILE A 94 9.61 15.04 4.78
N PHE A 95 9.50 16.07 3.98
CA PHE A 95 10.05 17.40 4.25
C PHE A 95 8.91 18.39 4.52
N LYS A 96 9.17 19.34 5.38
CA LYS A 96 8.28 20.47 5.62
C LYS A 96 8.54 21.54 4.57
#